data_a34a5647ce772982ff776a801e3ad197
#
_entry.id   a34a5647ce772982ff776a801e3ad197
#
_cell.length_a   1.000
_cell.length_b   1.000
_cell.length_c   1.000
_cell.angle_alpha   90.00
_cell.angle_beta   90.00
_cell.angle_gamma   90.00
#
_symmetry.space_group_name_H-M   'P 1'
#
loop_
_entity.id
_entity.type
_entity.pdbx_description
1 polymer ?
#
loop_
_entity_poly.entity_id
_entity_poly.type
_entity_poly.pdbx_seq_one_letter_code
_entity_poly.pdbx_strand_id
1 'polypeptide(L)'
;MKSKYGFIVAALMAFALAVVACTPTGSGPETAAEPIQTEGGTDTENKAEDVEETMSYELMGTRWVLASYVNAAGETVEALADREATAEFAADGRMGGNASCNSYFAGYTVDGDKLTISQAGSTMMACDPPEAMQQEMDFLAALQSAATYAIDGDQLTIANEAGETVLTFKASVPATLVGTNWVATMYNTGTEAVTNVMEGTTITANFAEDGQLNGSAGCNNFMSSYTLEGQTITIQPPATTRKACSEPAGIMEQEAAFVSMLPQATTYTISGSNLELRTAEGALIASFVAAQ
;
A
#
# COMPACT_ATOMS: atom_id res chain seq x y z
N MET A 1 33.35 -13.48 46.77
CA MET A 1 33.57 -14.92 47.06
C MET A 1 33.04 -15.74 45.89
N LYS A 2 33.97 -16.53 45.24
CA LYS A 2 33.78 -17.72 44.38
C LYS A 2 32.84 -17.60 43.15
N SER A 3 33.34 -17.24 42.00
CA SER A 3 33.91 -18.04 40.87
C SER A 3 33.35 -19.45 40.71
N LYS A 4 32.68 -19.73 39.57
CA LYS A 4 32.71 -21.07 38.92
C LYS A 4 32.61 -20.88 37.36
N TYR A 5 33.70 -21.24 36.72
CA TYR A 5 33.86 -21.48 35.29
C TYR A 5 33.12 -22.74 34.85
N GLY A 6 32.48 -22.74 33.69
CA GLY A 6 31.94 -23.92 33.00
C GLY A 6 32.40 -23.92 31.54
N PHE A 7 33.13 -24.95 31.17
CA PHE A 7 33.82 -25.22 29.90
C PHE A 7 32.84 -25.42 28.75
N ILE A 8 33.17 -24.84 27.61
CA ILE A 8 32.54 -25.08 26.30
C ILE A 8 33.41 -26.09 25.55
N VAL A 9 32.80 -27.20 25.15
CA VAL A 9 33.38 -28.21 24.26
C VAL A 9 32.99 -27.88 22.84
N ALA A 10 34.01 -27.62 22.00
CA ALA A 10 33.85 -27.45 20.55
C ALA A 10 33.87 -28.83 19.87
N ALA A 11 32.82 -29.12 19.11
CA ALA A 11 32.78 -30.28 18.20
C ALA A 11 32.98 -29.79 16.76
N LEU A 12 34.13 -30.14 16.19
CA LEU A 12 34.47 -29.98 14.78
C LEU A 12 33.85 -31.17 13.99
N MET A 13 32.98 -30.88 13.03
CA MET A 13 32.59 -31.82 11.98
C MET A 13 33.19 -31.39 10.65
N ALA A 14 34.11 -32.23 10.14
CA ALA A 14 34.68 -32.15 8.80
C ALA A 14 33.69 -32.78 7.79
N PHE A 15 33.29 -32.04 6.77
CA PHE A 15 32.60 -32.60 5.60
C PHE A 15 33.55 -32.70 4.43
N ALA A 16 33.70 -33.95 3.92
CA ALA A 16 34.49 -34.29 2.79
C ALA A 16 33.77 -33.94 1.47
N LEU A 17 34.46 -33.23 0.57
CA LEU A 17 34.06 -33.04 -0.83
C LEU A 17 34.30 -34.32 -1.63
N ALA A 18 33.26 -34.80 -2.32
CA ALA A 18 33.38 -35.77 -3.41
C ALA A 18 33.17 -35.04 -4.73
N VAL A 19 34.23 -34.95 -5.52
CA VAL A 19 34.22 -34.45 -6.91
C VAL A 19 33.93 -35.65 -7.82
N VAL A 20 32.85 -35.59 -8.57
CA VAL A 20 32.57 -36.54 -9.67
C VAL A 20 32.78 -35.80 -11.00
N ALA A 21 33.83 -36.19 -11.71
CA ALA A 21 34.10 -35.77 -13.08
C ALA A 21 33.38 -36.73 -14.05
N CYS A 22 32.59 -36.23 -14.98
CA CYS A 22 32.14 -36.97 -16.16
C CYS A 22 32.68 -36.30 -17.42
N THR A 23 33.51 -37.04 -18.14
CA THR A 23 34.03 -36.74 -19.48
C THR A 23 32.99 -37.11 -20.56
N PRO A 24 32.91 -36.37 -21.69
CA PRO A 24 32.12 -36.77 -22.85
C PRO A 24 32.96 -37.50 -23.88
N THR A 25 32.46 -38.63 -24.37
CA THR A 25 32.95 -39.30 -25.59
C THR A 25 31.74 -39.79 -26.40
N GLY A 26 31.73 -39.52 -27.69
CA GLY A 26 30.86 -40.24 -28.62
C GLY A 26 30.54 -39.48 -29.91
N SER A 27 31.32 -39.82 -30.95
CA SER A 27 31.26 -39.36 -32.34
C SER A 27 30.07 -39.92 -33.13
N GLY A 28 29.49 -39.11 -34.03
CA GLY A 28 28.91 -39.27 -35.34
C GLY A 28 27.84 -40.30 -35.62
N PRO A 29 27.13 -40.27 -36.77
CA PRO A 29 27.54 -39.71 -38.06
C PRO A 29 26.47 -38.81 -38.74
N GLU A 30 26.98 -38.10 -39.71
CA GLU A 30 26.37 -37.33 -40.79
C GLU A 30 25.32 -38.14 -41.59
N THR A 31 24.12 -37.57 -41.84
CA THR A 31 23.23 -38.04 -42.91
C THR A 31 22.51 -36.84 -43.57
N ALA A 32 22.66 -36.86 -44.89
CA ALA A 32 22.21 -36.03 -45.98
C ALA A 32 20.93 -35.22 -45.85
N ALA A 33 20.99 -34.04 -46.48
CA ALA A 33 19.89 -33.11 -46.74
C ALA A 33 18.95 -33.67 -47.84
N GLU A 34 17.63 -33.54 -47.61
CA GLU A 34 16.61 -33.55 -48.66
C GLU A 34 15.78 -32.24 -48.62
N PRO A 35 15.24 -31.77 -49.77
CA PRO A 35 14.73 -30.41 -49.90
C PRO A 35 13.32 -30.28 -49.41
N ILE A 36 13.09 -29.19 -48.65
CA ILE A 36 11.79 -28.81 -48.13
C ILE A 36 10.94 -28.17 -49.24
N GLN A 37 9.80 -28.76 -49.52
CA GLN A 37 8.73 -28.17 -50.35
C GLN A 37 8.02 -27.06 -49.56
N THR A 38 7.91 -25.92 -50.20
CA THR A 38 7.08 -24.80 -49.77
C THR A 38 5.61 -25.11 -49.98
N GLU A 39 4.81 -25.22 -48.94
CA GLU A 39 3.36 -25.09 -49.03
C GLU A 39 2.86 -24.00 -48.06
N GLY A 40 2.17 -23.08 -48.65
CA GLY A 40 1.07 -22.26 -48.30
C GLY A 40 0.96 -21.74 -46.86
N GLY A 41 1.13 -20.42 -46.74
CA GLY A 41 0.80 -19.65 -45.58
C GLY A 41 -0.68 -19.73 -45.22
N THR A 42 -0.93 -19.87 -43.93
CA THR A 42 -2.16 -19.37 -43.32
C THR A 42 -1.72 -18.36 -42.26
N ASP A 43 -2.01 -17.10 -42.56
CA ASP A 43 -1.91 -16.01 -41.61
C ASP A 43 -2.80 -16.32 -40.43
N THR A 44 -2.20 -16.81 -39.35
CA THR A 44 -2.85 -16.81 -38.04
C THR A 44 -2.58 -15.45 -37.44
N GLU A 45 -3.53 -14.53 -37.59
CA GLU A 45 -3.60 -13.32 -36.79
C GLU A 45 -3.53 -13.74 -35.32
N ASN A 46 -2.39 -13.50 -34.73
CA ASN A 46 -2.18 -13.62 -33.30
C ASN A 46 -2.88 -12.40 -32.67
N LYS A 47 -4.22 -12.54 -32.49
CA LYS A 47 -5.00 -11.65 -31.67
C LYS A 47 -4.42 -11.79 -30.26
N ALA A 48 -3.62 -10.81 -29.84
CA ALA A 48 -3.31 -10.64 -28.44
C ALA A 48 -4.64 -10.51 -27.70
N GLU A 49 -5.07 -11.57 -27.04
CA GLU A 49 -6.10 -11.48 -26.03
C GLU A 49 -5.46 -10.69 -24.88
N ASP A 50 -5.90 -9.45 -24.73
CA ASP A 50 -5.75 -8.70 -23.50
C ASP A 50 -6.43 -9.54 -22.43
N VAL A 51 -5.66 -10.35 -21.73
CA VAL A 51 -6.08 -10.96 -20.47
C VAL A 51 -6.06 -9.82 -19.47
N GLU A 52 -7.17 -9.09 -19.37
CA GLU A 52 -7.46 -8.32 -18.17
C GLU A 52 -7.42 -9.34 -17.02
N GLU A 53 -6.36 -9.33 -16.26
CA GLU A 53 -6.23 -10.08 -15.03
C GLU A 53 -7.26 -9.48 -14.07
N THR A 54 -8.49 -10.01 -14.09
CA THR A 54 -9.53 -9.59 -13.18
C THR A 54 -9.09 -9.98 -11.77
N MET A 55 -8.61 -8.96 -11.02
CA MET A 55 -8.30 -9.15 -9.60
C MET A 55 -9.58 -9.60 -8.89
N SER A 56 -9.56 -10.80 -8.31
CA SER A 56 -10.63 -11.26 -7.44
C SER A 56 -10.35 -10.79 -6.01
N TYR A 57 -11.29 -10.05 -5.44
CA TYR A 57 -11.21 -9.61 -4.05
C TYR A 57 -11.97 -10.60 -3.15
N GLU A 58 -11.41 -10.86 -1.99
CA GLU A 58 -12.05 -11.68 -0.95
C GLU A 58 -12.44 -10.80 0.24
N LEU A 59 -13.43 -11.24 1.01
CA LEU A 59 -13.84 -10.51 2.22
C LEU A 59 -12.67 -10.33 3.18
N MET A 60 -11.91 -11.41 3.40
CA MET A 60 -10.74 -11.42 4.28
C MET A 60 -9.49 -10.97 3.51
N GLY A 61 -8.64 -10.19 4.20
CA GLY A 61 -7.36 -9.73 3.63
C GLY A 61 -7.47 -8.55 2.67
N THR A 62 -8.71 -8.14 2.32
CA THR A 62 -8.96 -6.91 1.56
C THR A 62 -9.27 -5.77 2.52
N ARG A 63 -8.67 -4.61 2.30
CA ARG A 63 -9.09 -3.36 2.95
C ARG A 63 -10.25 -2.78 2.16
N TRP A 64 -11.39 -2.65 2.82
CA TRP A 64 -12.62 -2.13 2.26
C TRP A 64 -12.82 -0.68 2.68
N VAL A 65 -13.00 0.23 1.73
CA VAL A 65 -13.26 1.67 1.97
C VAL A 65 -14.74 1.92 1.73
N LEU A 66 -15.41 2.55 2.69
CA LEU A 66 -16.83 2.87 2.62
C LEU A 66 -17.11 3.82 1.46
N ALA A 67 -18.03 3.44 0.59
CA ALA A 67 -18.52 4.27 -0.51
C ALA A 67 -19.86 4.92 -0.14
N SER A 68 -20.78 4.16 0.46
CA SER A 68 -22.06 4.67 0.94
C SER A 68 -22.60 3.85 2.11
N TYR A 69 -23.48 4.45 2.86
CA TYR A 69 -24.15 3.83 4.01
C TYR A 69 -25.59 4.29 4.13
N VAL A 70 -26.43 3.54 4.87
CA VAL A 70 -27.79 3.96 5.20
C VAL A 70 -27.77 4.65 6.55
N ASN A 71 -28.25 5.90 6.58
CA ASN A 71 -28.34 6.72 7.81
C ASN A 71 -29.53 6.31 8.69
N ALA A 72 -29.64 6.92 9.87
CA ALA A 72 -30.73 6.65 10.80
C ALA A 72 -32.14 7.00 10.25
N ALA A 73 -32.23 7.81 9.19
CA ALA A 73 -33.51 8.12 8.51
C ALA A 73 -33.88 7.06 7.43
N GLY A 74 -33.01 6.08 7.20
CA GLY A 74 -33.20 5.06 6.14
C GLY A 74 -32.80 5.55 4.75
N GLU A 75 -32.03 6.62 4.65
CA GLU A 75 -31.56 7.19 3.39
C GLU A 75 -30.14 6.70 3.08
N THR A 76 -29.86 6.39 1.83
CA THR A 76 -28.48 6.10 1.38
C THR A 76 -27.71 7.41 1.24
N VAL A 77 -26.57 7.48 1.92
CA VAL A 77 -25.68 8.66 1.96
C VAL A 77 -24.30 8.25 1.47
N GLU A 78 -23.70 9.07 0.61
CA GLU A 78 -22.30 8.90 0.18
C GLU A 78 -21.36 9.15 1.37
N ALA A 79 -20.29 8.35 1.46
CA ALA A 79 -19.27 8.52 2.47
C ALA A 79 -18.47 9.81 2.26
N LEU A 80 -18.03 10.43 3.37
CA LEU A 80 -17.20 11.64 3.34
C LEU A 80 -15.83 11.30 2.71
N ALA A 81 -15.47 11.99 1.64
CA ALA A 81 -14.26 11.71 0.87
C ALA A 81 -12.96 12.00 1.64
N ASP A 82 -12.99 13.00 2.54
CA ASP A 82 -11.85 13.44 3.37
C ASP A 82 -11.78 12.74 4.73
N ARG A 83 -12.72 11.84 5.03
CA ARG A 83 -12.86 11.10 6.30
C ARG A 83 -13.22 9.65 6.03
N GLU A 84 -12.26 8.91 5.49
CA GLU A 84 -12.46 7.49 5.14
C GLU A 84 -12.95 6.68 6.33
N ALA A 85 -14.06 5.95 6.14
CA ALA A 85 -14.41 4.81 6.97
C ALA A 85 -13.96 3.53 6.28
N THR A 86 -13.39 2.59 7.04
CA THR A 86 -12.80 1.36 6.49
C THR A 86 -13.22 0.13 7.26
N ALA A 87 -13.17 -1.04 6.61
CA ALA A 87 -13.37 -2.34 7.23
C ALA A 87 -12.31 -3.32 6.73
N GLU A 88 -11.70 -4.04 7.67
CA GLU A 88 -10.76 -5.14 7.40
C GLU A 88 -11.18 -6.36 8.20
N PHE A 89 -11.31 -7.50 7.53
CA PHE A 89 -11.76 -8.77 8.10
C PHE A 89 -10.55 -9.71 8.21
N ALA A 90 -10.14 -10.04 9.43
CA ALA A 90 -9.02 -10.93 9.68
C ALA A 90 -9.48 -12.39 9.79
N ALA A 91 -8.62 -13.32 9.40
CA ALA A 91 -8.93 -14.76 9.39
C ALA A 91 -9.23 -15.36 10.78
N ASP A 92 -8.91 -14.66 11.87
CA ASP A 92 -9.18 -15.06 13.24
C ASP A 92 -10.58 -14.66 13.75
N GLY A 93 -11.47 -14.18 12.89
CA GLY A 93 -12.84 -13.77 13.22
C GLY A 93 -12.93 -12.39 13.86
N ARG A 94 -11.86 -11.57 13.76
CA ARG A 94 -11.87 -10.16 14.17
C ARG A 94 -11.94 -9.26 12.97
N MET A 95 -12.63 -8.16 13.12
CA MET A 95 -12.65 -7.08 12.15
C MET A 95 -12.42 -5.75 12.83
N GLY A 96 -12.00 -4.76 12.06
CA GLY A 96 -11.82 -3.40 12.55
C GLY A 96 -11.46 -2.45 11.42
N GLY A 97 -11.19 -1.22 11.79
CA GLY A 97 -10.84 -0.15 10.87
C GLY A 97 -11.01 1.22 11.49
N ASN A 98 -11.18 2.22 10.64
CA ASN A 98 -11.55 3.57 11.01
C ASN A 98 -13.04 3.78 10.70
N ALA A 99 -13.78 4.43 11.58
CA ALA A 99 -15.20 4.73 11.39
C ALA A 99 -15.43 6.20 10.97
N SER A 100 -14.48 6.84 10.35
CA SER A 100 -14.40 8.28 9.99
C SER A 100 -13.68 9.15 11.03
N CYS A 101 -14.01 9.00 12.29
CA CYS A 101 -13.42 9.75 13.40
C CYS A 101 -12.59 8.83 14.29
N ASN A 102 -13.19 7.72 14.71
CA ASN A 102 -12.60 6.81 15.66
C ASN A 102 -12.24 5.47 15.02
N SER A 103 -11.21 4.83 15.54
CA SER A 103 -10.94 3.43 15.24
C SER A 103 -11.95 2.54 15.95
N TYR A 104 -12.38 1.47 15.29
CA TYR A 104 -13.31 0.51 15.88
C TYR A 104 -12.79 -0.93 15.70
N PHE A 105 -13.35 -1.85 16.48
CA PHE A 105 -13.10 -3.28 16.38
C PHE A 105 -14.36 -4.07 16.77
N ALA A 106 -14.55 -5.22 16.14
CA ALA A 106 -15.64 -6.16 16.43
C ALA A 106 -15.21 -7.59 16.16
N GLY A 107 -15.97 -8.57 16.65
CA GLY A 107 -15.90 -9.94 16.18
C GLY A 107 -16.85 -10.11 14.99
N TYR A 108 -16.56 -11.05 14.10
CA TYR A 108 -17.48 -11.44 13.04
C TYR A 108 -17.47 -12.95 12.80
N THR A 109 -18.55 -13.46 12.19
CA THR A 109 -18.65 -14.83 11.70
C THR A 109 -19.25 -14.84 10.31
N VAL A 110 -18.79 -15.77 9.46
CA VAL A 110 -19.27 -15.99 8.10
C VAL A 110 -19.73 -17.44 7.95
N ASP A 111 -20.90 -17.64 7.35
CA ASP A 111 -21.44 -18.95 6.95
C ASP A 111 -22.08 -18.81 5.55
N GLY A 112 -21.31 -19.15 4.52
CA GLY A 112 -21.65 -18.85 3.12
C GLY A 112 -21.70 -17.35 2.87
N ASP A 113 -22.87 -16.84 2.50
CA ASP A 113 -23.15 -15.41 2.29
C ASP A 113 -23.63 -14.68 3.57
N LYS A 114 -23.85 -15.43 4.66
CA LYS A 114 -24.29 -14.84 5.92
C LYS A 114 -23.12 -14.21 6.65
N LEU A 115 -23.31 -12.99 7.11
CA LEU A 115 -22.35 -12.22 7.88
C LEU A 115 -23.00 -11.75 9.18
N THR A 116 -22.43 -12.15 10.31
CA THR A 116 -22.86 -11.64 11.61
C THR A 116 -21.70 -10.88 12.23
N ILE A 117 -21.95 -9.64 12.66
CA ILE A 117 -20.96 -8.77 13.31
C ILE A 117 -21.39 -8.55 14.76
N SER A 118 -20.47 -8.82 15.70
CA SER A 118 -20.72 -8.55 17.12
C SER A 118 -20.71 -7.06 17.42
N GLN A 119 -21.17 -6.68 18.61
CA GLN A 119 -21.15 -5.26 19.00
C GLN A 119 -19.73 -4.68 18.87
N ALA A 120 -19.61 -3.59 18.12
CA ALA A 120 -18.36 -2.89 17.93
C ALA A 120 -17.98 -2.07 19.15
N GLY A 121 -16.69 -2.11 19.50
CA GLY A 121 -16.07 -1.13 20.39
C GLY A 121 -15.34 -0.08 19.57
N SER A 122 -15.33 1.17 20.03
CA SER A 122 -14.58 2.26 19.36
C SER A 122 -13.81 3.13 20.36
N THR A 123 -12.81 3.87 19.88
CA THR A 123 -12.21 4.99 20.62
C THR A 123 -13.21 6.13 20.74
N MET A 124 -12.94 7.11 21.60
CA MET A 124 -13.88 8.19 21.92
C MET A 124 -13.21 9.57 21.75
N MET A 125 -12.72 9.85 20.54
CA MET A 125 -12.26 11.19 20.20
C MET A 125 -13.42 12.01 19.66
N ALA A 126 -13.42 13.33 19.91
CA ALA A 126 -14.29 14.27 19.23
C ALA A 126 -13.56 14.77 17.98
N CYS A 127 -14.23 14.71 16.83
CA CYS A 127 -13.67 15.14 15.55
C CYS A 127 -14.43 16.36 15.01
N ASP A 128 -13.71 17.14 14.25
CA ASP A 128 -14.23 18.22 13.45
C ASP A 128 -13.95 17.90 11.96
N PRO A 129 -14.91 18.04 11.05
CA PRO A 129 -16.28 18.56 11.26
C PRO A 129 -17.22 17.54 11.93
N PRO A 130 -18.34 17.99 12.54
CA PRO A 130 -19.30 17.13 13.23
C PRO A 130 -19.91 16.02 12.38
N GLU A 131 -19.94 16.20 11.05
CA GLU A 131 -20.43 15.24 10.08
C GLU A 131 -19.63 13.93 10.13
N ALA A 132 -18.34 13.98 10.48
CA ALA A 132 -17.51 12.77 10.65
C ALA A 132 -18.01 11.91 11.83
N MET A 133 -18.47 12.52 12.90
CA MET A 133 -19.05 11.81 14.05
C MET A 133 -20.45 11.26 13.71
N GLN A 134 -21.23 11.98 12.89
CA GLN A 134 -22.51 11.46 12.42
C GLN A 134 -22.33 10.25 11.51
N GLN A 135 -21.39 10.32 10.55
CA GLN A 135 -21.06 9.18 9.71
C GLN A 135 -20.58 7.98 10.55
N GLU A 136 -19.74 8.19 11.56
CA GLU A 136 -19.32 7.13 12.47
C GLU A 136 -20.50 6.43 13.13
N MET A 137 -21.44 7.20 13.71
CA MET A 137 -22.60 6.62 14.39
C MET A 137 -23.46 5.79 13.45
N ASP A 138 -23.78 6.34 12.27
CA ASP A 138 -24.63 5.68 11.28
C ASP A 138 -23.91 4.44 10.68
N PHE A 139 -22.62 4.56 10.39
CA PHE A 139 -21.79 3.45 9.90
C PHE A 139 -21.73 2.28 10.90
N LEU A 140 -21.44 2.56 12.17
CA LEU A 140 -21.40 1.53 13.22
C LEU A 140 -22.77 0.89 13.47
N ALA A 141 -23.85 1.68 13.37
CA ALA A 141 -25.22 1.15 13.44
C ALA A 141 -25.55 0.23 12.26
N ALA A 142 -25.16 0.63 11.04
CA ALA A 142 -25.33 -0.18 9.84
C ALA A 142 -24.52 -1.50 9.92
N LEU A 143 -23.28 -1.47 10.42
CA LEU A 143 -22.49 -2.67 10.67
C LEU A 143 -23.18 -3.66 11.62
N GLN A 144 -23.85 -3.15 12.67
CA GLN A 144 -24.57 -3.97 13.65
C GLN A 144 -25.81 -4.66 13.03
N SER A 145 -26.36 -4.12 11.93
CA SER A 145 -27.50 -4.70 11.23
C SER A 145 -27.12 -5.73 10.16
N ALA A 146 -25.83 -6.00 9.97
CA ALA A 146 -25.34 -6.93 8.96
C ALA A 146 -25.94 -8.32 9.13
N ALA A 147 -26.44 -8.88 8.02
CA ALA A 147 -26.99 -10.23 7.95
C ALA A 147 -26.40 -11.03 6.79
N THR A 148 -26.15 -10.38 5.65
CA THR A 148 -25.52 -11.00 4.48
C THR A 148 -24.52 -10.06 3.82
N TYR A 149 -23.60 -10.62 3.04
CA TYR A 149 -22.69 -9.85 2.20
C TYR A 149 -22.57 -10.44 0.80
N ALA A 150 -22.20 -9.61 -0.16
CA ALA A 150 -21.84 -10.02 -1.51
C ALA A 150 -20.64 -9.19 -2.01
N ILE A 151 -19.80 -9.84 -2.80
CA ILE A 151 -18.66 -9.17 -3.48
C ILE A 151 -18.86 -9.33 -4.98
N ASP A 152 -18.82 -8.20 -5.70
CA ASP A 152 -18.91 -8.16 -7.16
C ASP A 152 -17.77 -7.24 -7.67
N GLY A 153 -16.76 -7.86 -8.31
CA GLY A 153 -15.54 -7.17 -8.67
C GLY A 153 -14.86 -6.54 -7.45
N ASP A 154 -14.67 -5.24 -7.45
CA ASP A 154 -14.07 -4.45 -6.37
C ASP A 154 -15.08 -3.92 -5.35
N GLN A 155 -16.34 -4.29 -5.47
CA GLN A 155 -17.42 -3.82 -4.60
C GLN A 155 -17.84 -4.88 -3.59
N LEU A 156 -17.87 -4.51 -2.30
CA LEU A 156 -18.50 -5.27 -1.22
C LEU A 156 -19.79 -4.57 -0.82
N THR A 157 -20.90 -5.33 -0.81
CA THR A 157 -22.19 -4.90 -0.27
C THR A 157 -22.52 -5.70 0.97
N ILE A 158 -23.04 -5.04 2.01
CA ILE A 158 -23.58 -5.68 3.22
C ILE A 158 -25.05 -5.32 3.32
N ALA A 159 -25.89 -6.34 3.51
CA ALA A 159 -27.34 -6.18 3.65
C ALA A 159 -27.82 -6.61 5.04
N ASN A 160 -28.94 -6.03 5.48
CA ASN A 160 -29.64 -6.37 6.72
C ASN A 160 -30.52 -7.63 6.55
N GLU A 161 -31.21 -8.05 7.62
CA GLU A 161 -32.12 -9.22 7.61
C GLU A 161 -33.29 -9.07 6.62
N ALA A 162 -33.67 -7.85 6.25
CA ALA A 162 -34.70 -7.59 5.24
C ALA A 162 -34.17 -7.71 3.80
N GLY A 163 -32.86 -7.91 3.60
CA GLY A 163 -32.19 -7.92 2.32
C GLY A 163 -31.91 -6.53 1.73
N GLU A 164 -32.04 -5.49 2.53
CA GLU A 164 -31.74 -4.12 2.12
C GLU A 164 -30.24 -3.85 2.29
N THR A 165 -29.58 -3.35 1.24
CA THR A 165 -28.17 -2.92 1.33
C THR A 165 -28.03 -1.77 2.29
N VAL A 166 -27.25 -1.96 3.35
CA VAL A 166 -27.01 -0.95 4.40
C VAL A 166 -25.62 -0.33 4.31
N LEU A 167 -24.64 -1.05 3.72
CA LEU A 167 -23.27 -0.57 3.50
C LEU A 167 -22.79 -1.01 2.11
N THR A 168 -22.12 -0.10 1.44
CA THR A 168 -21.39 -0.38 0.20
C THR A 168 -19.95 0.07 0.37
N PHE A 169 -19.01 -0.81 0.04
CA PHE A 169 -17.58 -0.53 0.08
C PHE A 169 -16.95 -0.75 -1.28
N LYS A 170 -15.78 -0.15 -1.48
CA LYS A 170 -14.85 -0.48 -2.55
C LYS A 170 -13.59 -1.11 -1.98
N ALA A 171 -13.05 -2.11 -2.67
CA ALA A 171 -11.75 -2.65 -2.35
C ALA A 171 -10.70 -1.56 -2.53
N SER A 172 -9.92 -1.33 -1.48
CA SER A 172 -8.72 -0.50 -1.60
C SER A 172 -7.60 -1.37 -2.15
N VAL A 173 -7.18 -1.09 -3.36
CA VAL A 173 -5.91 -1.64 -3.86
C VAL A 173 -4.80 -1.04 -2.99
N PRO A 174 -3.99 -1.85 -2.30
CA PRO A 174 -2.86 -1.29 -1.56
C PRO A 174 -2.01 -0.47 -2.53
N ALA A 175 -1.76 0.78 -2.17
CA ALA A 175 -0.86 1.59 -2.96
C ALA A 175 0.50 0.89 -3.02
N THR A 176 1.12 0.82 -4.19
CA THR A 176 2.48 0.33 -4.37
C THR A 176 3.43 1.51 -4.38
N LEU A 177 4.67 1.34 -3.90
CA LEU A 177 5.66 2.42 -3.95
C LEU A 177 5.84 2.92 -5.38
N VAL A 178 6.00 1.96 -6.30
CA VAL A 178 6.23 2.19 -7.74
C VAL A 178 4.90 2.42 -8.45
N GLY A 179 4.84 3.44 -9.29
CA GLY A 179 3.66 3.77 -10.11
C GLY A 179 2.58 4.58 -9.41
N THR A 180 2.65 4.74 -8.08
CA THR A 180 1.74 5.62 -7.34
C THR A 180 2.28 7.05 -7.33
N ASN A 181 1.41 8.02 -7.58
CA ASN A 181 1.72 9.43 -7.36
C ASN A 181 1.54 9.74 -5.87
N TRP A 182 2.63 10.05 -5.18
CA TRP A 182 2.65 10.35 -3.77
C TRP A 182 2.62 11.85 -3.51
N VAL A 183 1.75 12.32 -2.62
CA VAL A 183 1.67 13.71 -2.17
C VAL A 183 2.11 13.76 -0.72
N ALA A 184 3.15 14.55 -0.42
CA ALA A 184 3.67 14.66 0.93
C ALA A 184 2.70 15.44 1.84
N THR A 185 2.52 14.92 3.04
CA THR A 185 1.77 15.56 4.13
C THR A 185 2.69 16.16 5.18
N MET A 186 3.82 15.47 5.44
CA MET A 186 4.82 15.88 6.43
C MET A 186 6.23 15.62 5.88
N TYR A 187 7.19 16.40 6.36
CA TYR A 187 8.60 16.21 6.04
C TYR A 187 9.49 16.59 7.24
N ASN A 188 10.71 16.03 7.27
CA ASN A 188 11.74 16.36 8.25
C ASN A 188 12.50 17.62 7.79
N THR A 189 12.64 18.57 8.70
CA THR A 189 13.32 19.86 8.43
C THR A 189 14.85 19.75 8.40
N GLY A 190 15.41 18.56 8.69
CA GLY A 190 16.86 18.36 8.83
C GLY A 190 17.43 18.79 10.18
N THR A 191 16.58 19.28 11.09
CA THR A 191 16.96 19.71 12.47
C THR A 191 16.22 18.90 13.53
N GLU A 192 16.03 17.59 13.28
CA GLU A 192 15.30 16.63 14.15
C GLU A 192 13.82 17.00 14.37
N ALA A 193 13.25 17.86 13.54
CA ALA A 193 11.85 18.26 13.60
C ALA A 193 11.10 17.79 12.34
N VAL A 194 9.88 17.29 12.54
CA VAL A 194 8.93 16.98 11.48
C VAL A 194 7.84 18.05 11.48
N THR A 195 7.49 18.53 10.29
CA THR A 195 6.45 19.55 10.13
C THR A 195 5.54 19.21 8.96
N ASN A 196 4.36 19.80 8.93
CA ASN A 196 3.45 19.67 7.79
C ASN A 196 4.01 20.42 6.57
N VAL A 197 3.65 19.96 5.38
CA VAL A 197 3.87 20.70 4.13
C VAL A 197 3.14 22.04 4.23
N MET A 198 3.81 23.12 3.81
CA MET A 198 3.26 24.48 3.88
C MET A 198 1.96 24.60 3.09
N GLU A 199 0.99 25.25 3.66
CA GLU A 199 -0.27 25.59 2.98
C GLU A 199 0.00 26.40 1.70
N GLY A 200 -0.72 26.08 0.63
CA GLY A 200 -0.52 26.68 -0.68
C GLY A 200 0.65 26.11 -1.49
N THR A 201 1.35 25.08 -0.97
CA THR A 201 2.39 24.34 -1.71
C THR A 201 2.03 22.86 -1.83
N THR A 202 2.63 22.19 -2.81
CA THR A 202 2.45 20.74 -2.99
C THR A 202 3.82 20.10 -3.24
N ILE A 203 4.18 19.17 -2.38
CA ILE A 203 5.35 18.30 -2.56
C ILE A 203 4.85 16.97 -3.08
N THR A 204 5.43 16.48 -4.20
CA THR A 204 5.07 15.18 -4.78
C THR A 204 6.29 14.31 -4.97
N ALA A 205 6.09 13.00 -4.98
CA ALA A 205 7.13 12.01 -5.33
C ALA A 205 6.51 10.92 -6.22
N ASN A 206 7.19 10.55 -7.28
CA ASN A 206 6.84 9.44 -8.16
C ASN A 206 8.06 8.53 -8.29
N PHE A 207 7.89 7.28 -7.89
CA PHE A 207 8.87 6.21 -8.02
C PHE A 207 8.53 5.41 -9.27
N ALA A 208 9.31 5.57 -10.34
CA ALA A 208 9.07 4.91 -11.61
C ALA A 208 9.74 3.52 -11.65
N GLU A 209 9.22 2.61 -12.48
CA GLU A 209 9.72 1.23 -12.62
C GLU A 209 11.18 1.15 -13.08
N ASP A 210 11.67 2.17 -13.78
CA ASP A 210 13.06 2.25 -14.27
C ASP A 210 14.06 2.72 -13.20
N GLY A 211 13.62 2.86 -11.94
CA GLY A 211 14.45 3.31 -10.83
C GLY A 211 14.62 4.84 -10.77
N GLN A 212 13.85 5.61 -11.54
CA GLN A 212 13.83 7.06 -11.43
C GLN A 212 12.88 7.51 -10.33
N LEU A 213 13.30 8.50 -9.56
CA LEU A 213 12.48 9.23 -8.60
C LEU A 213 12.38 10.68 -9.03
N ASN A 214 11.17 11.16 -9.25
CA ASN A 214 10.93 12.54 -9.65
C ASN A 214 9.72 13.13 -8.93
N GLY A 215 9.63 14.45 -8.89
CA GLY A 215 8.50 15.13 -8.28
C GLY A 215 8.68 16.63 -8.16
N SER A 216 7.79 17.25 -7.42
CA SER A 216 7.84 18.66 -7.01
C SER A 216 8.28 18.76 -5.56
N ALA A 217 9.15 19.70 -5.25
CA ALA A 217 9.54 20.04 -3.88
C ALA A 217 8.82 21.29 -3.34
N GLY A 218 7.76 21.72 -4.05
CA GLY A 218 6.99 22.92 -3.75
C GLY A 218 7.21 24.01 -4.79
N CYS A 219 8.42 24.52 -4.96
CA CYS A 219 8.80 25.50 -5.97
C CYS A 219 9.45 24.86 -7.19
N ASN A 220 10.42 24.01 -6.96
CA ASN A 220 11.20 23.34 -8.01
C ASN A 220 10.83 21.86 -8.14
N ASN A 221 11.02 21.36 -9.36
CA ASN A 221 11.01 19.92 -9.58
C ASN A 221 12.36 19.33 -9.19
N PHE A 222 12.33 18.11 -8.67
CA PHE A 222 13.53 17.33 -8.42
C PHE A 222 13.52 16.04 -9.22
N MET A 223 14.72 15.51 -9.43
CA MET A 223 14.95 14.23 -10.09
C MET A 223 16.10 13.51 -9.40
N SER A 224 15.95 12.23 -9.15
CA SER A 224 16.92 11.34 -8.54
C SER A 224 16.79 9.94 -9.13
N SER A 225 17.61 9.01 -8.66
CA SER A 225 17.43 7.57 -8.85
C SER A 225 17.30 6.88 -7.50
N TYR A 226 16.66 5.72 -7.50
CA TYR A 226 16.52 4.90 -6.31
C TYR A 226 16.71 3.41 -6.64
N THR A 227 17.00 2.60 -5.61
CA THR A 227 17.01 1.14 -5.67
C THR A 227 16.25 0.57 -4.49
N LEU A 228 15.66 -0.62 -4.67
CA LEU A 228 14.88 -1.33 -3.65
C LEU A 228 15.48 -2.71 -3.39
N GLU A 229 15.53 -3.09 -2.11
CA GLU A 229 15.81 -4.45 -1.64
C GLU A 229 14.78 -4.79 -0.54
N GLY A 230 13.66 -5.40 -0.92
CA GLY A 230 12.51 -5.59 -0.03
C GLY A 230 11.94 -4.24 0.42
N GLN A 231 11.93 -3.96 1.71
CA GLN A 231 11.50 -2.67 2.29
C GLN A 231 12.65 -1.66 2.47
N THR A 232 13.85 -2.03 2.07
CA THR A 232 15.01 -1.11 2.07
C THR A 232 15.01 -0.30 0.79
N ILE A 233 15.22 1.01 0.93
CA ILE A 233 15.32 1.95 -0.18
C ILE A 233 16.64 2.72 -0.10
N THR A 234 17.28 2.93 -1.24
CA THR A 234 18.44 3.83 -1.35
C THR A 234 18.11 4.89 -2.39
N ILE A 235 18.11 6.15 -1.98
CA ILE A 235 17.83 7.30 -2.85
C ILE A 235 19.14 8.08 -3.07
N GLN A 236 19.49 8.34 -4.35
CA GLN A 236 20.65 9.16 -4.67
C GLN A 236 20.36 10.64 -4.42
N PRO A 237 21.39 11.49 -4.23
CA PRO A 237 21.21 12.93 -4.08
C PRO A 237 20.43 13.53 -5.27
N PRO A 238 19.29 14.20 -5.01
CA PRO A 238 18.47 14.75 -6.09
C PRO A 238 19.10 15.96 -6.78
N ALA A 239 18.89 16.09 -8.09
CA ALA A 239 19.08 17.33 -8.83
C ALA A 239 17.75 18.10 -8.87
N THR A 240 17.82 19.44 -8.73
CA THR A 240 16.62 20.30 -8.77
C THR A 240 16.73 21.33 -9.89
N THR A 241 15.57 21.80 -10.39
CA THR A 241 15.51 23.05 -11.16
C THR A 241 15.87 24.24 -10.27
N ARG A 242 16.11 25.42 -10.84
CA ARG A 242 16.62 26.58 -10.08
C ARG A 242 15.72 27.81 -10.26
N LYS A 243 14.43 27.63 -10.05
CA LYS A 243 13.49 28.72 -9.97
C LYS A 243 13.58 29.34 -8.55
N ALA A 244 13.54 30.68 -8.46
CA ALA A 244 13.37 31.35 -7.19
C ALA A 244 11.90 31.69 -6.97
N CYS A 245 11.30 31.15 -5.91
CA CYS A 245 9.92 31.46 -5.51
C CYS A 245 9.95 32.29 -4.22
N SER A 246 9.17 33.38 -4.21
CA SER A 246 9.05 34.27 -3.05
C SER A 246 7.79 34.00 -2.23
N GLU A 247 6.82 33.30 -2.81
CA GLU A 247 5.54 33.02 -2.20
C GLU A 247 5.20 31.52 -2.29
N PRO A 248 4.69 30.94 -1.20
CA PRO A 248 4.61 31.51 0.15
C PRO A 248 6.01 31.69 0.78
N ALA A 249 6.14 32.63 1.72
CA ALA A 249 7.41 32.86 2.41
C ALA A 249 7.88 31.57 3.11
N GLY A 250 9.16 31.17 2.90
CA GLY A 250 9.70 29.92 3.43
C GLY A 250 9.66 28.73 2.47
N ILE A 251 9.08 28.87 1.27
CA ILE A 251 8.98 27.78 0.30
C ILE A 251 10.35 27.25 -0.15
N MET A 252 11.36 28.12 -0.24
CA MET A 252 12.71 27.70 -0.63
C MET A 252 13.42 26.94 0.50
N GLU A 253 13.15 27.29 1.75
CA GLU A 253 13.61 26.58 2.94
C GLU A 253 12.96 25.20 3.05
N GLN A 254 11.64 25.09 2.81
CA GLN A 254 10.92 23.83 2.73
C GLN A 254 11.54 22.91 1.67
N GLU A 255 11.72 23.42 0.46
CA GLU A 255 12.32 22.67 -0.66
C GLU A 255 13.72 22.16 -0.30
N ALA A 256 14.59 23.04 0.20
CA ALA A 256 15.96 22.67 0.57
C ALA A 256 15.99 21.60 1.65
N ALA A 257 15.15 21.71 2.67
CA ALA A 257 15.02 20.74 3.73
C ALA A 257 14.54 19.38 3.19
N PHE A 258 13.42 19.36 2.48
CA PHE A 258 12.85 18.13 1.94
C PHE A 258 13.83 17.38 1.01
N VAL A 259 14.42 18.10 0.04
CA VAL A 259 15.34 17.49 -0.94
C VAL A 259 16.61 16.96 -0.28
N SER A 260 17.15 17.68 0.72
CA SER A 260 18.37 17.27 1.43
C SER A 260 18.17 16.02 2.29
N MET A 261 16.94 15.76 2.74
CA MET A 261 16.63 14.62 3.60
C MET A 261 16.35 13.33 2.81
N LEU A 262 15.92 13.40 1.54
CA LEU A 262 15.60 12.22 0.73
C LEU A 262 16.73 11.17 0.69
N PRO A 263 18.03 11.50 0.52
CA PRO A 263 19.09 10.49 0.49
C PRO A 263 19.35 9.80 1.85
N GLN A 264 18.75 10.28 2.93
CA GLN A 264 18.85 9.66 4.26
C GLN A 264 17.79 8.59 4.49
N ALA A 265 16.83 8.45 3.59
CA ALA A 265 15.83 7.38 3.63
C ALA A 265 16.51 6.02 3.39
N THR A 266 16.29 5.08 4.30
CA THR A 266 16.82 3.72 4.23
C THR A 266 15.72 2.68 4.21
N THR A 267 14.53 3.02 4.71
CA THR A 267 13.36 2.15 4.70
C THR A 267 12.12 2.89 4.28
N TYR A 268 11.17 2.15 3.71
CA TYR A 268 9.83 2.64 3.46
C TYR A 268 8.79 1.67 4.00
N THR A 269 7.63 2.20 4.36
CA THR A 269 6.46 1.43 4.79
C THR A 269 5.22 2.01 4.13
N ILE A 270 4.39 1.13 3.56
CA ILE A 270 3.10 1.51 3.01
C ILE A 270 2.01 0.86 3.86
N SER A 271 1.04 1.67 4.28
CA SER A 271 -0.15 1.22 5.02
C SER A 271 -1.38 1.87 4.38
N GLY A 272 -2.16 1.08 3.64
CA GLY A 272 -3.26 1.59 2.82
C GLY A 272 -2.75 2.59 1.79
N SER A 273 -3.25 3.82 1.84
CA SER A 273 -2.84 4.94 0.97
C SER A 273 -1.68 5.77 1.52
N ASN A 274 -1.08 5.39 2.66
CA ASN A 274 -0.02 6.16 3.30
C ASN A 274 1.34 5.54 3.06
N LEU A 275 2.34 6.37 2.69
CA LEU A 275 3.76 6.01 2.56
C LEU A 275 4.57 6.78 3.59
N GLU A 276 5.44 6.10 4.30
CA GLU A 276 6.47 6.71 5.16
C GLU A 276 7.85 6.31 4.67
N LEU A 277 8.75 7.30 4.56
CA LEU A 277 10.19 7.13 4.39
C LEU A 277 10.88 7.39 5.72
N ARG A 278 11.80 6.49 6.14
CA ARG A 278 12.49 6.59 7.43
C ARG A 278 13.98 6.36 7.29
N THR A 279 14.75 6.93 8.25
CA THR A 279 16.20 6.65 8.40
C THR A 279 16.42 5.25 8.99
N ALA A 280 17.68 4.81 9.03
CA ALA A 280 18.06 3.55 9.67
C ALA A 280 17.72 3.50 11.16
N GLU A 281 17.71 4.65 11.85
CA GLU A 281 17.34 4.80 13.26
C GLU A 281 15.82 4.92 13.46
N GLY A 282 15.02 4.89 12.37
CA GLY A 282 13.56 4.95 12.39
C GLY A 282 13.00 6.38 12.42
N ALA A 283 13.81 7.43 12.29
CA ALA A 283 13.33 8.79 12.21
C ALA A 283 12.56 9.02 10.89
N LEU A 284 11.44 9.73 10.95
CA LEU A 284 10.64 10.06 9.77
C LEU A 284 11.40 11.05 8.87
N ILE A 285 11.53 10.73 7.60
CA ILE A 285 12.03 11.62 6.54
C ILE A 285 10.87 12.38 5.92
N ALA A 286 9.84 11.65 5.49
CA ALA A 286 8.62 12.22 4.94
C ALA A 286 7.47 11.22 5.04
N SER A 287 6.26 11.76 5.15
CA SER A 287 5.01 11.02 5.07
C SER A 287 4.20 11.53 3.87
N PHE A 288 3.58 10.59 3.16
CA PHE A 288 2.84 10.87 1.94
C PHE A 288 1.49 10.16 1.96
N VAL A 289 0.59 10.65 1.13
CA VAL A 289 -0.65 9.95 0.75
C VAL A 289 -0.64 9.69 -0.76
N ALA A 290 -1.24 8.58 -1.18
CA ALA A 290 -1.47 8.32 -2.59
C ALA A 290 -2.44 9.37 -3.15
N ALA A 291 -2.07 10.04 -4.27
CA ALA A 291 -3.00 10.90 -4.98
C ALA A 291 -4.14 10.05 -5.55
N GLN A 292 -5.36 10.50 -5.35
CA GLN A 292 -6.56 9.90 -5.94
C GLN A 292 -6.71 10.33 -7.40
#